data_f383b467948ce319452b859b097d9229
#
_entry.id   f383b467948ce319452b859b097d9229
#
_cell.length_a   1.000
_cell.length_b   1.000
_cell.length_c   1.000
_cell.angle_alpha   90.00
_cell.angle_beta   90.00
_cell.angle_gamma   90.00
#
_symmetry.space_group_name_H-M   'P 1'
#
loop_
_entity.id
_entity.type
_entity.pdbx_description
1 polymer ?
#
loop_
_entity_poly.entity_id
_entity_poly.type
_entity_poly.pdbx_seq_one_letter_code
_entity_poly.pdbx_strand_id
1 'polypeptide(L)'
;MDVKLGLGLATGMFYHAPAGTALPAYPAETLDTAWKHVGDVSDAGITLATSKSTTLLKNWANVIKRVILTDHSETIQAPIMDTTEESLKTVVGDDNVTTTAAVSGQHGKLIQVNLSDGKLPEDEAFLWIVEDGDAMIAI
;
A
#
# COMPACT_ATOMS: atom_id res chain seq x y z
N MET A 1 11.38 26.66 -5.56
CA MET A 1 10.62 25.38 -5.50
C MET A 1 11.33 24.49 -4.50
N ASP A 2 10.65 24.20 -3.41
CA ASP A 2 11.20 23.23 -2.44
C ASP A 2 10.99 21.82 -2.98
N VAL A 3 12.10 21.14 -3.25
CA VAL A 3 12.06 19.70 -3.53
C VAL A 3 12.06 18.98 -2.20
N LYS A 4 10.92 18.41 -1.84
CA LYS A 4 10.80 17.62 -0.62
C LYS A 4 11.25 16.20 -0.88
N LEU A 5 12.20 15.75 -0.09
CA LEU A 5 12.67 14.37 -0.11
C LEU A 5 12.04 13.63 1.06
N GLY A 6 11.05 12.79 0.77
CA GLY A 6 10.48 11.92 1.77
C GLY A 6 11.46 10.81 2.14
N LEU A 7 11.70 10.65 3.43
CA LEU A 7 12.51 9.57 3.99
C LEU A 7 11.63 8.62 4.79
N GLY A 8 11.90 7.34 4.69
CA GLY A 8 11.22 6.34 5.51
C GLY A 8 11.62 6.45 6.98
N LEU A 9 10.70 6.13 7.88
CA LEU A 9 10.98 6.04 9.30
C LEU A 9 11.83 4.81 9.62
N ALA A 10 12.77 4.96 10.55
CA ALA A 10 13.61 3.84 11.01
C ALA A 10 12.82 2.73 11.72
N THR A 11 11.62 3.04 12.23
CA THR A 11 10.73 2.10 12.93
C THR A 11 9.68 1.45 12.04
N GLY A 12 9.76 1.70 10.72
CA GLY A 12 8.81 1.19 9.74
C GLY A 12 7.89 2.29 9.21
N MET A 13 7.55 2.21 7.95
CA MET A 13 6.78 3.23 7.25
C MET A 13 5.56 2.70 6.49
N PHE A 14 5.42 1.40 6.37
CA PHE A 14 4.33 0.79 5.61
C PHE A 14 3.43 -0.05 6.51
N TYR A 15 2.14 0.29 6.51
CA TYR A 15 1.10 -0.36 7.29
C TYR A 15 -0.07 -0.76 6.40
N HIS A 16 -0.79 -1.80 6.79
CA HIS A 16 -2.06 -2.15 6.19
C HIS A 16 -3.15 -2.31 7.25
N ALA A 17 -4.40 -2.15 6.86
CA ALA A 17 -5.56 -2.32 7.70
C ALA A 17 -6.78 -2.69 6.85
N PRO A 18 -7.88 -3.19 7.45
CA PRO A 18 -9.14 -3.36 6.75
C PRO A 18 -9.63 -2.05 6.13
N ALA A 19 -10.27 -2.13 4.97
CA ALA A 19 -10.84 -0.97 4.31
C ALA A 19 -11.80 -0.21 5.24
N GLY A 20 -11.73 1.12 5.21
CA GLY A 20 -12.53 1.99 6.07
C GLY A 20 -11.91 2.29 7.43
N THR A 21 -10.71 1.80 7.73
CA THR A 21 -9.98 2.17 8.96
C THR A 21 -9.62 3.66 8.92
N ALA A 22 -9.87 4.36 10.02
CA ALA A 22 -9.58 5.79 10.13
C ALA A 22 -8.08 6.08 10.02
N LEU A 23 -7.72 7.10 9.25
CA LEU A 23 -6.36 7.61 9.19
C LEU A 23 -6.01 8.38 10.47
N PRO A 24 -4.74 8.38 10.90
CA PRO A 24 -4.31 9.22 12.02
C PRO A 24 -4.53 10.70 11.71
N ALA A 25 -4.96 11.46 12.72
CA ALA A 25 -5.23 12.89 12.57
C ALA A 25 -3.94 13.71 12.41
N TYR A 26 -2.85 13.27 13.03
CA TYR A 26 -1.53 13.90 12.91
C TYR A 26 -0.43 12.85 12.79
N PRO A 27 0.72 13.22 12.22
CA PRO A 27 1.84 12.30 12.02
C PRO A 27 2.39 11.67 13.31
N ALA A 28 2.29 12.38 14.44
CA ALA A 28 2.76 11.93 15.74
C ALA A 28 1.72 11.13 16.55
N GLU A 29 0.51 10.95 16.01
CA GLU A 29 -0.54 10.20 16.68
C GLU A 29 -0.21 8.71 16.73
N THR A 30 -0.55 8.08 17.86
CA THR A 30 -0.47 6.63 17.95
C THR A 30 -1.48 6.00 17.00
N LEU A 31 -1.01 5.12 16.12
CA LEU A 31 -1.88 4.42 15.17
C LEU A 31 -2.86 3.51 15.89
N ASP A 32 -4.07 3.40 15.35
CA ASP A 32 -5.04 2.39 15.79
C ASP A 32 -4.44 0.98 15.68
N THR A 33 -4.83 0.08 16.56
CA THR A 33 -4.38 -1.32 16.58
C THR A 33 -4.77 -2.09 15.30
N ALA A 34 -5.74 -1.60 14.53
CA ALA A 34 -6.10 -2.15 13.24
C ALA A 34 -4.98 -2.00 12.20
N TRP A 35 -4.13 -0.97 12.32
CA TRP A 35 -2.97 -0.77 11.48
C TRP A 35 -1.86 -1.75 11.84
N LYS A 36 -1.54 -2.65 10.93
CA LYS A 36 -0.47 -3.63 11.08
C LYS A 36 0.75 -3.23 10.27
N HIS A 37 1.91 -3.26 10.90
CA HIS A 37 3.17 -3.00 10.22
C HIS A 37 3.49 -4.13 9.24
N VAL A 38 3.68 -3.77 7.97
CA VAL A 38 3.99 -4.73 6.90
C VAL A 38 5.48 -5.00 6.82
N GLY A 39 6.28 -3.96 6.85
CA GLY A 39 7.73 -4.05 6.73
C GLY A 39 8.34 -2.75 6.27
N ASP A 40 9.65 -2.76 6.12
CA ASP A 40 10.39 -1.61 5.62
C ASP A 40 10.41 -1.61 4.09
N VAL A 41 10.26 -0.43 3.51
CA VAL A 41 10.41 -0.22 2.07
C VAL A 41 11.89 -0.11 1.74
N SER A 42 12.32 -0.72 0.63
CA SER A 42 13.72 -0.66 0.20
C SER A 42 14.15 0.76 -0.16
N ASP A 43 15.44 0.97 -0.35
CA ASP A 43 16.05 2.24 -0.76
C ASP A 43 15.56 2.76 -2.13
N ALA A 44 14.95 1.90 -2.96
CA ALA A 44 14.26 2.33 -4.17
C ALA A 44 13.04 3.22 -3.91
N GLY A 45 12.49 3.19 -2.69
CA GLY A 45 11.38 4.04 -2.27
C GLY A 45 10.03 3.64 -2.84
N ILE A 46 9.07 4.57 -2.79
CA ILE A 46 7.70 4.39 -3.26
C ILE A 46 7.53 5.10 -4.58
N THR A 47 6.95 4.41 -5.56
CA THR A 47 6.63 5.00 -6.86
C THR A 47 5.11 5.09 -7.02
N LEU A 48 4.61 6.31 -7.25
CA LEU A 48 3.23 6.60 -7.58
C LEU A 48 3.11 6.82 -9.09
N ALA A 49 2.21 6.10 -9.73
CA ALA A 49 1.95 6.26 -11.16
C ALA A 49 0.46 6.49 -11.39
N THR A 50 0.13 7.52 -12.16
CA THR A 50 -1.24 7.84 -12.57
C THR A 50 -1.34 7.76 -14.08
N SER A 51 -2.33 7.03 -14.58
CA SER A 51 -2.67 6.96 -15.99
C SER A 51 -4.09 7.43 -16.23
N LYS A 52 -4.27 8.31 -17.20
CA LYS A 52 -5.58 8.83 -17.60
C LYS A 52 -5.71 8.78 -19.11
N SER A 53 -6.82 8.25 -19.59
CA SER A 53 -7.18 8.27 -20.99
C SER A 53 -8.43 9.12 -21.21
N THR A 54 -8.40 9.92 -22.28
CA THR A 54 -9.51 10.80 -22.62
C THR A 54 -9.97 10.56 -24.05
N THR A 55 -11.25 10.78 -24.30
CA THR A 55 -11.85 10.77 -25.63
C THR A 55 -12.42 12.13 -25.97
N LEU A 56 -12.15 12.61 -27.17
CA LEU A 56 -12.64 13.89 -27.67
C LEU A 56 -13.96 13.66 -28.42
N LEU A 57 -15.03 14.27 -27.96
CA LEU A 57 -16.26 14.38 -28.72
C LEU A 57 -16.17 15.58 -29.68
N LYS A 58 -16.26 15.30 -30.97
CA LYS A 58 -16.22 16.29 -32.03
C LYS A 58 -17.55 16.33 -32.76
N ASN A 59 -17.91 17.52 -33.29
CA ASN A 59 -19.03 17.65 -34.20
C ASN A 59 -18.62 17.30 -35.64
N TRP A 60 -19.60 17.35 -36.56
CA TRP A 60 -19.37 17.08 -37.98
C TRP A 60 -18.29 17.98 -38.62
N ALA A 61 -18.13 19.20 -38.12
CA ALA A 61 -17.09 20.11 -38.57
C ALA A 61 -15.70 19.87 -37.93
N ASN A 62 -15.54 18.73 -37.25
CA ASN A 62 -14.31 18.34 -36.56
C ASN A 62 -13.91 19.29 -35.38
N VAL A 63 -14.88 20.03 -34.85
CA VAL A 63 -14.66 20.92 -33.72
C VAL A 63 -14.87 20.12 -32.42
N ILE A 64 -13.91 20.20 -31.50
CA ILE A 64 -14.00 19.55 -30.19
C ILE A 64 -15.11 20.21 -29.37
N LYS A 65 -16.11 19.42 -28.97
CA LYS A 65 -17.23 19.86 -28.12
C LYS A 65 -17.08 19.47 -26.69
N ARG A 66 -16.43 18.34 -26.40
CA ARG A 66 -16.22 17.85 -25.06
C ARG A 66 -15.03 16.89 -24.99
N VAL A 67 -14.32 16.92 -23.88
CA VAL A 67 -13.30 15.93 -23.53
C VAL A 67 -13.91 15.03 -22.44
N ILE A 68 -13.91 13.73 -22.64
CA ILE A 68 -14.45 12.76 -21.69
C ILE A 68 -13.30 11.89 -21.18
N LEU A 69 -13.18 11.78 -19.86
CA LEU A 69 -12.30 10.82 -19.24
C LEU A 69 -12.86 9.41 -19.44
N THR A 70 -12.14 8.56 -20.16
CA THR A 70 -12.58 7.18 -20.47
C THR A 70 -11.93 6.14 -19.60
N ASP A 71 -10.75 6.43 -19.07
CA ASP A 71 -10.03 5.53 -18.18
C ASP A 71 -9.16 6.32 -17.21
N HIS A 72 -9.07 5.80 -16.00
CA HIS A 72 -8.22 6.36 -14.94
C HIS A 72 -7.69 5.21 -14.09
N SER A 73 -6.39 5.08 -13.98
CA SER A 73 -5.75 4.13 -13.09
C SER A 73 -4.64 4.79 -12.28
N GLU A 74 -4.55 4.40 -11.04
CA GLU A 74 -3.47 4.80 -10.13
C GLU A 74 -2.81 3.55 -9.58
N THR A 75 -1.49 3.52 -9.61
CA THR A 75 -0.70 2.41 -9.08
C THR A 75 0.34 2.93 -8.12
N ILE A 76 0.57 2.16 -7.08
CA ILE A 76 1.63 2.39 -6.10
C ILE A 76 2.54 1.17 -6.11
N GLN A 77 3.82 1.40 -6.26
CA GLN A 77 4.86 0.37 -6.18
C GLN A 77 5.77 0.69 -5.01
N ALA A 78 5.92 -0.27 -4.12
CA ALA A 78 6.79 -0.16 -2.95
C ALA A 78 7.49 -1.51 -2.72
N PRO A 79 8.79 -1.64 -3.08
CA PRO A 79 9.54 -2.86 -2.80
C PRO A 79 9.72 -3.02 -1.28
N ILE A 80 9.25 -4.13 -0.73
CA ILE A 80 9.32 -4.44 0.70
C ILE A 80 10.54 -5.33 0.94
N MET A 81 11.35 -4.98 1.95
CA MET A 81 12.56 -5.73 2.29
C MET A 81 12.28 -6.96 3.14
N ASP A 82 11.24 -6.91 3.96
CA ASP A 82 10.94 -7.95 4.93
C ASP A 82 9.94 -8.98 4.40
N THR A 83 10.24 -10.25 4.62
CA THR A 83 9.28 -11.34 4.40
C THR A 83 8.69 -11.74 5.75
N THR A 84 7.61 -11.07 6.13
CA THR A 84 6.88 -11.30 7.37
C THR A 84 5.50 -11.88 7.08
N GLU A 85 4.82 -12.35 8.12
CA GLU A 85 3.41 -12.77 8.01
C GLU A 85 2.53 -11.66 7.43
N GLU A 86 2.71 -10.41 7.90
CA GLU A 86 1.93 -9.26 7.44
C GLU A 86 2.24 -8.86 6.01
N SER A 87 3.51 -8.95 5.58
CA SER A 87 3.87 -8.69 4.18
C SER A 87 3.27 -9.73 3.23
N LEU A 88 3.25 -10.99 3.62
CA LEU A 88 2.62 -12.05 2.84
C LEU A 88 1.10 -11.88 2.78
N LYS A 89 0.45 -11.53 3.87
CA LYS A 89 -0.99 -11.21 3.90
C LYS A 89 -1.35 -10.06 2.97
N THR A 90 -0.50 -9.04 2.91
CA THR A 90 -0.70 -7.89 2.03
C THR A 90 -0.66 -8.29 0.55
N VAL A 91 0.20 -9.22 0.17
CA VAL A 91 0.38 -9.66 -1.22
C VAL A 91 -0.70 -10.65 -1.67
N VAL A 92 -1.02 -11.63 -0.83
CA VAL A 92 -1.89 -12.77 -1.21
C VAL A 92 -3.27 -12.74 -0.54
N GLY A 93 -3.51 -11.83 0.38
CA GLY A 93 -4.73 -11.73 1.17
C GLY A 93 -4.65 -12.49 2.50
N ASP A 94 -5.36 -12.00 3.50
CA ASP A 94 -5.32 -12.53 4.88
C ASP A 94 -5.74 -13.99 4.95
N ASP A 95 -6.77 -14.38 4.21
CA ASP A 95 -7.33 -15.74 4.20
C ASP A 95 -6.37 -16.79 3.63
N ASN A 96 -5.38 -16.38 2.87
CA ASN A 96 -4.42 -17.26 2.20
C ASN A 96 -3.13 -17.51 3.00
N VAL A 97 -2.99 -16.88 4.16
CA VAL A 97 -1.83 -17.03 5.03
C VAL A 97 -2.24 -17.65 6.35
N THR A 98 -1.65 -18.78 6.67
CA THR A 98 -1.87 -19.49 7.94
C THR A 98 -0.56 -19.55 8.71
N THR A 99 -0.60 -19.16 9.99
CA THR A 99 0.55 -19.21 10.88
C THR A 99 0.33 -20.28 11.95
N THR A 100 1.29 -21.18 12.06
CA THR A 100 1.33 -22.18 13.15
C THR A 100 2.39 -21.78 14.15
N ALA A 101 1.99 -21.68 15.44
CA ALA A 101 2.89 -21.31 16.52
C ALA A 101 4.06 -22.30 16.66
N ALA A 102 5.19 -21.79 17.12
CA ALA A 102 6.35 -22.62 17.44
C ALA A 102 6.03 -23.61 18.57
N VAL A 103 6.46 -24.86 18.39
CA VAL A 103 6.37 -25.90 19.41
C VAL A 103 7.73 -26.02 20.10
N SER A 104 7.72 -26.28 21.42
CA SER A 104 8.96 -26.48 22.19
C SER A 104 9.85 -27.54 21.54
N GLY A 105 11.10 -27.19 21.29
CA GLY A 105 12.08 -28.06 20.63
C GLY A 105 12.06 -28.05 19.10
N GLN A 106 11.18 -27.25 18.48
CA GLN A 106 11.09 -27.06 17.04
C GLN A 106 11.62 -25.67 16.62
N HIS A 107 11.99 -25.55 15.37
CA HIS A 107 12.44 -24.27 14.81
C HIS A 107 11.25 -23.35 14.51
N GLY A 108 11.09 -22.25 15.26
CA GLY A 108 10.23 -21.14 14.94
C GLY A 108 8.76 -21.45 14.58
N LYS A 109 8.02 -20.43 14.26
CA LYS A 109 6.65 -20.54 13.74
C LYS A 109 6.66 -20.90 12.25
N LEU A 110 5.67 -21.66 11.82
CA LEU A 110 5.46 -21.96 10.40
C LEU A 110 4.47 -20.95 9.81
N ILE A 111 4.86 -20.31 8.72
CA ILE A 111 3.97 -19.47 7.91
C ILE A 111 3.69 -20.23 6.61
N GLN A 112 2.44 -20.54 6.38
CA GLN A 112 1.99 -21.24 5.18
C GLN A 112 1.17 -20.32 4.29
N VAL A 113 1.54 -20.23 3.02
CA VAL A 113 0.84 -19.43 2.01
C VAL A 113 0.13 -20.37 1.05
N ASN A 114 -1.17 -20.19 0.89
CA ASN A 114 -1.97 -20.93 -0.07
C ASN A 114 -2.18 -20.10 -1.34
N LEU A 115 -1.57 -20.53 -2.43
CA LEU A 115 -1.64 -19.82 -3.71
C LEU A 115 -2.70 -20.41 -4.66
N SER A 116 -3.34 -21.51 -4.28
CA SER A 116 -4.20 -22.28 -5.19
C SER A 116 -5.69 -21.97 -5.09
N ASP A 117 -6.15 -21.28 -4.08
CA ASP A 117 -7.58 -21.04 -3.85
C ASP A 117 -8.22 -20.02 -4.81
N GLY A 118 -7.44 -19.25 -5.55
CA GLY A 118 -7.94 -18.30 -6.52
C GLY A 118 -8.87 -17.21 -5.95
N LYS A 119 -8.92 -17.07 -4.62
CA LYS A 119 -9.69 -16.01 -3.97
C LYS A 119 -9.01 -14.67 -4.19
N LEU A 120 -9.79 -13.69 -4.56
CA LEU A 120 -9.32 -12.32 -4.59
C LEU A 120 -9.09 -11.82 -3.16
N PRO A 121 -8.00 -11.09 -2.89
CA PRO A 121 -7.83 -10.42 -1.62
C PRO A 121 -9.01 -9.48 -1.35
N GLU A 122 -9.39 -9.35 -0.09
CA GLU A 122 -10.35 -8.33 0.32
C GLU A 122 -9.74 -6.92 0.14
N ASP A 123 -10.61 -5.93 0.01
CA ASP A 123 -10.16 -4.54 -0.05
C ASP A 123 -9.48 -4.15 1.26
N GLU A 124 -8.30 -3.60 1.15
CA GLU A 124 -7.51 -3.15 2.30
C GLU A 124 -7.15 -1.68 2.16
N ALA A 125 -6.93 -1.04 3.30
CA ALA A 125 -6.34 0.29 3.37
C ALA A 125 -4.83 0.18 3.59
N PHE A 126 -4.08 1.03 2.92
CA PHE A 126 -2.62 1.11 3.04
C PHE A 126 -2.21 2.48 3.54
N LEU A 127 -1.19 2.51 4.35
CA LEU A 127 -0.64 3.73 4.92
C LEU A 127 0.89 3.70 4.82
N TRP A 128 1.46 4.67 4.13
CA TRP A 128 2.89 4.95 4.13
C TRP A 128 3.14 6.24 4.88
N ILE A 129 4.00 6.17 5.88
CA ILE A 129 4.43 7.34 6.65
C ILE A 129 5.84 7.68 6.20
N VAL A 130 5.98 8.88 5.66
CA VAL A 130 7.23 9.39 5.10
C VAL A 130 7.62 10.64 5.87
N GLU A 131 8.87 10.72 6.30
CA GLU A 131 9.42 11.89 6.99
C GLU A 131 10.10 12.82 5.98
N ASP A 132 9.81 14.11 6.08
CA ASP A 132 10.44 15.16 5.28
C ASP A 132 10.81 16.34 6.19
N GLY A 133 12.01 16.28 6.76
CA GLY A 133 12.47 17.27 7.75
C GLY A 133 11.54 17.27 8.98
N ASP A 134 10.86 18.40 9.20
CA ASP A 134 9.92 18.55 10.32
C ASP A 134 8.51 18.07 10.01
N ALA A 135 8.24 17.65 8.78
CA ALA A 135 6.94 17.21 8.33
C ALA A 135 6.89 15.68 8.11
N MET A 136 5.80 15.06 8.48
CA MET A 136 5.47 13.69 8.12
C MET A 136 4.35 13.69 7.09
N ILE A 137 4.44 12.80 6.11
CA ILE A 137 3.46 12.65 5.05
C ILE A 137 2.86 11.25 5.14
N ALA A 138 1.53 11.16 5.21
CA ALA A 138 0.79 9.92 5.10
C ALA A 138 0.22 9.80 3.68
N ILE A 139 0.40 8.65 3.06
CA ILE A 139 -0.09 8.35 1.70
C ILE A 139 -1.02 7.15 1.77
#